data_e4b4d684b8b977ccebc03d16c94106ef
#
_entry.id   e4b4d684b8b977ccebc03d16c94106ef
#
_cell.length_a   1.000
_cell.length_b   1.000
_cell.length_c   1.000
_cell.angle_alpha   90.00
_cell.angle_beta   90.00
_cell.angle_gamma   90.00
#
_symmetry.space_group_name_H-M   'P 1'
#
loop_
_entity.id
_entity.type
_entity.pdbx_description
1 polymer ?
#
loop_
_entity_poly.entity_id
_entity_poly.type
_entity_poly.pdbx_seq_one_letter_code
_entity_poly.pdbx_strand_id
1 'polypeptide(L)'
;MENEAITAYRQRRAAFEATFERHLAAGVVFYSADGILIDDTVEIAPGAVILPGTILRGETKIGAGSVIGPNSLLENVTVGENVKFNASQGYDSVIESGAAIGPFAHIRPDSRVCENVHIGDFVEIKNSTVGKGTSVSHLTYVGDSDVGKYCNFGCGVVTVNYDGAAKHRNTIGDYAFIGCNTNLVAPVSVGDGAYTAAGSTITDDVPADSLAIARSSQTIKI
;
A
#
# COMPACT_ATOMS: atom_id res chain seq x y z
N MET A 1 -39.85 -23.28 15.95
CA MET A 1 -39.08 -22.00 16.08
C MET A 1 -37.90 -22.10 15.12
N GLU A 2 -37.72 -21.12 14.27
CA GLU A 2 -36.57 -21.08 13.39
C GLU A 2 -35.30 -20.81 14.23
N ASN A 3 -34.17 -21.43 13.84
CA ASN A 3 -32.93 -21.29 14.56
C ASN A 3 -32.39 -19.85 14.38
N GLU A 4 -32.07 -19.16 15.48
CA GLU A 4 -31.56 -17.77 15.47
C GLU A 4 -30.36 -17.57 14.52
N ALA A 5 -29.46 -18.55 14.42
CA ALA A 5 -28.33 -18.49 13.50
C ALA A 5 -28.75 -18.47 12.03
N ILE A 6 -29.80 -19.22 11.67
CA ILE A 6 -30.37 -19.25 10.31
C ILE A 6 -31.01 -17.88 10.01
N THR A 7 -31.80 -17.36 10.92
CA THR A 7 -32.45 -16.05 10.77
C THR A 7 -31.40 -14.94 10.62
N ALA A 8 -30.37 -14.90 11.48
CA ALA A 8 -29.27 -13.93 11.38
C ALA A 8 -28.47 -14.06 10.07
N TYR A 9 -28.24 -15.28 9.59
CA TYR A 9 -27.59 -15.50 8.30
C TYR A 9 -28.43 -14.96 7.15
N ARG A 10 -29.73 -15.24 7.12
CA ARG A 10 -30.64 -14.73 6.08
C ARG A 10 -30.72 -13.21 6.08
N GLN A 11 -30.78 -12.59 7.24
CA GLN A 11 -30.78 -11.12 7.34
C GLN A 11 -29.48 -10.50 6.79
N ARG A 12 -28.31 -11.03 7.15
CA ARG A 12 -27.03 -10.57 6.59
C ARG A 12 -26.96 -10.74 5.08
N ARG A 13 -27.44 -11.87 4.58
CA ARG A 13 -27.47 -12.12 3.15
C ARG A 13 -28.40 -11.14 2.41
N ALA A 14 -29.59 -10.88 2.93
CA ALA A 14 -30.51 -9.91 2.33
C ALA A 14 -29.93 -8.48 2.34
N ALA A 15 -29.27 -8.08 3.43
CA ALA A 15 -28.59 -6.79 3.51
C ALA A 15 -27.45 -6.68 2.47
N PHE A 16 -26.66 -7.73 2.31
CA PHE A 16 -25.63 -7.78 1.27
C PHE A 16 -26.20 -7.68 -0.14
N GLU A 17 -27.25 -8.43 -0.44
CA GLU A 17 -27.93 -8.40 -1.76
C GLU A 17 -28.44 -6.97 -2.07
N ALA A 18 -29.06 -6.30 -1.10
CA ALA A 18 -29.53 -4.92 -1.27
C ALA A 18 -28.39 -3.93 -1.52
N THR A 19 -27.27 -4.07 -0.80
CA THR A 19 -26.06 -3.24 -1.00
C THR A 19 -25.45 -3.49 -2.37
N PHE A 20 -25.34 -4.74 -2.78
CA PHE A 20 -24.81 -5.13 -4.08
C PHE A 20 -25.65 -4.57 -5.24
N GLU A 21 -26.99 -4.72 -5.18
CA GLU A 21 -27.92 -4.16 -6.17
C GLU A 21 -27.85 -2.64 -6.24
N ARG A 22 -27.72 -1.97 -5.10
CA ARG A 22 -27.54 -0.50 -5.04
C ARG A 22 -26.31 -0.06 -5.84
N HIS A 23 -25.17 -0.73 -5.67
CA HIS A 23 -23.94 -0.41 -6.40
C HIS A 23 -24.03 -0.75 -7.90
N LEU A 24 -24.67 -1.87 -8.26
CA LEU A 24 -24.97 -2.20 -9.66
C LEU A 24 -25.81 -1.10 -10.32
N ALA A 25 -26.90 -0.68 -9.65
CA ALA A 25 -27.76 0.39 -10.14
C ALA A 25 -27.04 1.75 -10.25
N ALA A 26 -26.04 1.99 -9.42
CA ALA A 26 -25.17 3.18 -9.47
C ALA A 26 -24.10 3.11 -10.56
N GLY A 27 -23.98 2.02 -11.32
CA GLY A 27 -23.03 1.90 -12.43
C GLY A 27 -21.65 1.33 -12.04
N VAL A 28 -21.57 0.65 -10.89
CA VAL A 28 -20.38 -0.13 -10.52
C VAL A 28 -20.37 -1.44 -11.33
N VAL A 29 -19.20 -1.85 -11.79
CA VAL A 29 -19.02 -3.05 -12.61
C VAL A 29 -18.57 -4.23 -11.74
N PHE A 30 -19.32 -5.32 -11.77
CA PHE A 30 -18.99 -6.59 -11.15
C PHE A 30 -18.91 -7.68 -12.22
N TYR A 31 -17.84 -8.45 -12.26
CA TYR A 31 -17.77 -9.61 -13.17
C TYR A 31 -18.44 -10.86 -12.61
N SER A 32 -18.51 -10.97 -11.29
CA SER A 32 -19.21 -12.01 -10.54
C SER A 32 -19.45 -11.51 -9.12
N ALA A 33 -20.42 -12.07 -8.42
CA ALA A 33 -20.64 -11.84 -6.99
C ALA A 33 -19.83 -12.81 -6.09
N ASP A 34 -19.04 -13.71 -6.68
CA ASP A 34 -18.37 -14.78 -5.95
C ASP A 34 -17.34 -14.24 -4.95
N GLY A 35 -17.57 -14.52 -3.67
CA GLY A 35 -16.68 -14.12 -2.58
C GLY A 35 -16.59 -12.60 -2.32
N ILE A 36 -17.43 -11.80 -2.96
CA ILE A 36 -17.51 -10.36 -2.71
C ILE A 36 -18.34 -10.12 -1.45
N LEU A 37 -17.80 -9.29 -0.54
CA LEU A 37 -18.49 -8.77 0.63
C LEU A 37 -18.33 -7.26 0.67
N ILE A 38 -19.44 -6.52 0.82
CA ILE A 38 -19.45 -5.05 0.85
C ILE A 38 -20.34 -4.62 2.01
N ASP A 39 -19.79 -3.87 2.94
CA ASP A 39 -20.55 -3.24 4.02
C ASP A 39 -21.46 -2.14 3.44
N ASP A 40 -22.57 -1.87 4.08
CA ASP A 40 -23.58 -0.88 3.64
C ASP A 40 -23.09 0.58 3.69
N THR A 41 -22.06 0.85 4.49
CA THR A 41 -21.38 2.15 4.61
C THR A 41 -20.41 2.45 3.47
N VAL A 42 -20.01 1.43 2.69
CA VAL A 42 -19.04 1.58 1.60
C VAL A 42 -19.62 2.41 0.45
N GLU A 43 -18.82 3.34 -0.05
CA GLU A 43 -19.13 4.16 -1.21
C GLU A 43 -18.28 3.74 -2.41
N ILE A 44 -18.90 3.45 -3.55
CA ILE A 44 -18.20 3.07 -4.79
C ILE A 44 -18.70 3.97 -5.93
N ALA A 45 -17.79 4.67 -6.56
CA ALA A 45 -18.11 5.54 -7.68
C ALA A 45 -18.51 4.75 -8.94
N PRO A 46 -19.37 5.30 -9.81
CA PRO A 46 -19.69 4.73 -11.11
C PRO A 46 -18.46 4.43 -11.95
N GLY A 47 -18.46 3.32 -12.68
CA GLY A 47 -17.35 2.89 -13.53
C GLY A 47 -16.18 2.23 -12.78
N ALA A 48 -16.20 2.15 -11.46
CA ALA A 48 -15.28 1.31 -10.71
C ALA A 48 -15.59 -0.18 -10.96
N VAL A 49 -14.56 -1.01 -10.96
CA VAL A 49 -14.63 -2.46 -11.20
C VAL A 49 -14.26 -3.21 -9.93
N ILE A 50 -15.14 -4.08 -9.46
CA ILE A 50 -14.88 -4.94 -8.29
C ILE A 50 -14.81 -6.39 -8.74
N LEU A 51 -13.67 -7.03 -8.50
CA LEU A 51 -13.36 -8.38 -8.91
C LEU A 51 -13.66 -9.41 -7.81
N PRO A 52 -13.86 -10.70 -8.16
CA PRO A 52 -14.20 -11.76 -7.21
C PRO A 52 -13.27 -11.86 -6.00
N GLY A 53 -13.81 -12.26 -4.86
CA GLY A 53 -13.06 -12.41 -3.61
C GLY A 53 -12.70 -11.10 -2.92
N THR A 54 -13.24 -9.96 -3.37
CA THR A 54 -12.97 -8.64 -2.77
C THR A 54 -13.87 -8.40 -1.57
N ILE A 55 -13.26 -7.90 -0.49
CA ILE A 55 -13.95 -7.53 0.75
C ILE A 55 -13.74 -6.04 1.00
N LEU A 56 -14.84 -5.28 1.05
CA LEU A 56 -14.85 -3.83 1.32
C LEU A 56 -15.62 -3.56 2.61
N ARG A 57 -14.97 -2.91 3.59
CA ARG A 57 -15.51 -2.71 4.93
C ARG A 57 -15.42 -1.26 5.41
N GLY A 58 -16.25 -0.98 6.43
CA GLY A 58 -16.24 0.28 7.16
C GLY A 58 -16.52 1.47 6.25
N GLU A 59 -15.81 2.57 6.44
CA GLU A 59 -15.97 3.82 5.70
C GLU A 59 -15.13 3.84 4.40
N THR A 60 -14.98 2.68 3.74
CA THR A 60 -14.17 2.58 2.51
C THR A 60 -14.85 3.31 1.36
N LYS A 61 -14.04 4.08 0.60
CA LYS A 61 -14.48 4.84 -0.57
C LYS A 61 -13.62 4.47 -1.77
N ILE A 62 -14.27 4.15 -2.90
CA ILE A 62 -13.59 3.76 -4.15
C ILE A 62 -13.90 4.77 -5.25
N GLY A 63 -12.88 5.42 -5.79
CA GLY A 63 -12.98 6.37 -6.89
C GLY A 63 -13.26 5.73 -8.25
N ALA A 64 -13.75 6.54 -9.18
CA ALA A 64 -14.13 6.14 -10.52
C ALA A 64 -12.98 5.52 -11.32
N GLY A 65 -13.26 4.53 -12.17
CA GLY A 65 -12.27 3.86 -13.01
C GLY A 65 -11.29 2.98 -12.26
N SER A 66 -11.40 2.87 -10.93
CA SER A 66 -10.53 2.00 -10.14
C SER A 66 -10.92 0.54 -10.29
N VAL A 67 -9.92 -0.35 -10.26
CA VAL A 67 -10.08 -1.80 -10.33
C VAL A 67 -9.58 -2.41 -9.03
N ILE A 68 -10.50 -2.99 -8.26
CA ILE A 68 -10.23 -3.57 -6.94
C ILE A 68 -10.39 -5.08 -7.00
N GLY A 69 -9.38 -5.80 -6.56
CA GLY A 69 -9.36 -7.25 -6.58
C GLY A 69 -8.48 -7.84 -7.69
N PRO A 70 -8.54 -9.17 -7.91
CA PRO A 70 -9.30 -10.11 -7.07
C PRO A 70 -8.68 -10.31 -5.68
N ASN A 71 -9.40 -10.98 -4.77
CA ASN A 71 -8.89 -11.40 -3.45
C ASN A 71 -8.25 -10.26 -2.64
N SER A 72 -8.89 -9.11 -2.62
CA SER A 72 -8.42 -7.92 -1.91
C SER A 72 -9.30 -7.59 -0.71
N LEU A 73 -8.70 -7.01 0.34
CA LEU A 73 -9.44 -6.51 1.48
C LEU A 73 -9.09 -5.04 1.72
N LEU A 74 -10.11 -4.20 1.80
CA LEU A 74 -10.00 -2.79 2.15
C LEU A 74 -10.96 -2.46 3.30
N GLU A 75 -10.42 -1.89 4.38
CA GLU A 75 -11.21 -1.47 5.53
C GLU A 75 -10.82 -0.04 5.93
N ASN A 76 -11.80 0.88 5.92
CA ASN A 76 -11.61 2.32 6.17
C ASN A 76 -10.56 2.96 5.23
N VAL A 77 -10.54 2.59 3.96
CA VAL A 77 -9.57 3.09 2.99
C VAL A 77 -10.24 4.04 2.00
N THR A 78 -9.64 5.21 1.81
CA THR A 78 -10.02 6.10 0.72
C THR A 78 -9.15 5.83 -0.49
N VAL A 79 -9.77 5.37 -1.58
CA VAL A 79 -9.12 5.07 -2.86
C VAL A 79 -9.54 6.11 -3.89
N GLY A 80 -8.57 6.76 -4.52
CA GLY A 80 -8.76 7.73 -5.59
C GLY A 80 -9.24 7.11 -6.91
N GLU A 81 -9.17 7.88 -7.98
CA GLU A 81 -9.59 7.46 -9.31
C GLU A 81 -8.49 6.65 -10.03
N ASN A 82 -8.90 5.72 -10.92
CA ASN A 82 -7.99 4.95 -11.77
C ASN A 82 -6.91 4.17 -11.01
N VAL A 83 -7.19 3.77 -9.77
CA VAL A 83 -6.30 2.95 -8.95
C VAL A 83 -6.44 1.48 -9.34
N LYS A 84 -5.32 0.76 -9.35
CA LYS A 84 -5.29 -0.70 -9.46
C LYS A 84 -4.88 -1.28 -8.10
N PHE A 85 -5.77 -2.02 -7.45
CA PHE A 85 -5.51 -2.65 -6.16
C PHE A 85 -5.74 -4.16 -6.28
N ASN A 86 -4.66 -4.93 -6.37
CA ASN A 86 -4.69 -6.33 -6.76
C ASN A 86 -4.21 -7.24 -5.62
N ALA A 87 -5.02 -8.23 -5.24
CA ALA A 87 -4.68 -9.32 -4.31
C ALA A 87 -3.91 -8.85 -3.06
N SER A 88 -4.37 -7.77 -2.44
CA SER A 88 -3.66 -7.03 -1.39
C SER A 88 -4.60 -6.64 -0.24
N GLN A 89 -4.02 -6.14 0.84
CA GLN A 89 -4.78 -5.68 2.00
C GLN A 89 -4.46 -4.22 2.32
N GLY A 90 -5.50 -3.43 2.65
CA GLY A 90 -5.39 -2.03 3.06
C GLY A 90 -6.29 -1.71 4.24
N TYR A 91 -5.77 -0.93 5.19
CA TYR A 91 -6.47 -0.55 6.41
C TYR A 91 -6.21 0.92 6.75
N ASP A 92 -7.26 1.64 7.17
CA ASP A 92 -7.19 3.01 7.73
C ASP A 92 -6.17 3.90 7.01
N SER A 93 -6.26 3.99 5.67
CA SER A 93 -5.23 4.59 4.81
C SER A 93 -5.82 5.35 3.62
N VAL A 94 -4.97 6.09 2.93
CA VAL A 94 -5.33 6.84 1.72
C VAL A 94 -4.47 6.38 0.56
N ILE A 95 -5.10 6.03 -0.56
CA ILE A 95 -4.46 5.67 -1.82
C ILE A 95 -4.94 6.64 -2.88
N GLU A 96 -4.06 7.49 -3.37
CA GLU A 96 -4.40 8.54 -4.33
C GLU A 96 -4.50 8.01 -5.76
N SER A 97 -5.02 8.86 -6.64
CA SER A 97 -5.37 8.50 -8.02
C SER A 97 -4.18 7.96 -8.82
N GLY A 98 -4.46 6.98 -9.68
CA GLY A 98 -3.48 6.38 -10.58
C GLY A 98 -2.46 5.45 -9.91
N ALA A 99 -2.52 5.24 -8.59
CA ALA A 99 -1.64 4.32 -7.91
C ALA A 99 -1.89 2.86 -8.33
N ALA A 100 -0.84 2.04 -8.30
CA ALA A 100 -0.90 0.61 -8.57
C ALA A 100 -0.34 -0.16 -7.36
N ILE A 101 -1.19 -1.01 -6.75
CA ILE A 101 -0.89 -1.74 -5.52
C ILE A 101 -0.98 -3.24 -5.75
N GLY A 102 0.05 -3.97 -5.36
CA GLY A 102 0.07 -5.42 -5.35
C GLY A 102 0.71 -6.09 -6.58
N PRO A 103 0.64 -7.41 -6.62
CA PRO A 103 -0.09 -8.27 -5.67
C PRO A 103 0.64 -8.44 -4.32
N PHE A 104 -0.09 -8.93 -3.31
CA PHE A 104 0.43 -9.30 -1.99
C PHE A 104 1.10 -8.15 -1.23
N ALA A 105 0.62 -6.94 -1.43
CA ALA A 105 1.00 -5.77 -0.64
C ALA A 105 0.13 -5.62 0.62
N HIS A 106 0.71 -4.99 1.65
CA HIS A 106 0.00 -4.68 2.88
C HIS A 106 0.13 -3.19 3.20
N ILE A 107 -0.95 -2.44 3.00
CA ILE A 107 -1.02 -1.02 3.36
C ILE A 107 -1.67 -0.92 4.74
N ARG A 108 -0.88 -0.54 5.73
CA ARG A 108 -1.28 -0.50 7.14
C ARG A 108 -1.80 0.88 7.53
N PRO A 109 -2.43 0.99 8.72
CA PRO A 109 -2.97 2.25 9.23
C PRO A 109 -1.98 3.42 9.18
N ASP A 110 -2.55 4.63 9.06
CA ASP A 110 -1.83 5.90 9.01
C ASP A 110 -0.88 6.02 7.80
N SER A 111 -1.18 5.30 6.71
CA SER A 111 -0.37 5.35 5.50
C SER A 111 -1.04 6.15 4.40
N ARG A 112 -0.22 6.91 3.66
CA ARG A 112 -0.64 7.65 2.47
C ARG A 112 0.21 7.25 1.27
N VAL A 113 -0.42 6.66 0.28
CA VAL A 113 0.18 6.34 -1.01
C VAL A 113 -0.29 7.40 -2.01
N CYS A 114 0.62 8.28 -2.43
CA CYS A 114 0.30 9.43 -3.27
C CYS A 114 0.06 9.03 -4.74
N GLU A 115 -0.25 10.03 -5.58
CA GLU A 115 -0.61 9.83 -6.98
C GLU A 115 0.46 9.05 -7.79
N ASN A 116 0.01 8.13 -8.62
CA ASN A 116 0.85 7.36 -9.55
C ASN A 116 1.99 6.59 -8.88
N VAL A 117 1.90 6.31 -7.59
CA VAL A 117 2.86 5.45 -6.88
C VAL A 117 2.65 4.00 -7.32
N HIS A 118 3.76 3.27 -7.42
CA HIS A 118 3.75 1.83 -7.64
C HIS A 118 4.24 1.09 -6.38
N ILE A 119 3.36 0.29 -5.78
CA ILE A 119 3.67 -0.63 -4.68
C ILE A 119 3.52 -2.04 -5.23
N GLY A 120 4.61 -2.79 -5.33
CA GLY A 120 4.60 -4.13 -5.90
C GLY A 120 4.46 -5.24 -4.85
N ASP A 121 4.97 -6.41 -5.22
CA ASP A 121 4.75 -7.65 -4.50
C ASP A 121 5.56 -7.75 -3.18
N PHE A 122 4.87 -8.24 -2.15
CA PHE A 122 5.43 -8.44 -0.80
C PHE A 122 5.99 -7.16 -0.17
N VAL A 123 5.32 -6.04 -0.43
CA VAL A 123 5.67 -4.74 0.16
C VAL A 123 4.71 -4.41 1.29
N GLU A 124 5.27 -3.96 2.41
CA GLU A 124 4.50 -3.45 3.54
C GLU A 124 4.77 -1.96 3.74
N ILE A 125 3.71 -1.15 3.77
CA ILE A 125 3.76 0.28 4.08
C ILE A 125 3.02 0.51 5.40
N LYS A 126 3.66 1.17 6.38
CA LYS A 126 3.09 1.40 7.71
C LYS A 126 3.39 2.81 8.21
N ASN A 127 2.37 3.56 8.61
CA ASN A 127 2.50 4.91 9.19
C ASN A 127 3.49 5.77 8.40
N SER A 128 3.31 5.79 7.06
CA SER A 128 4.27 6.38 6.13
C SER A 128 3.56 7.10 4.99
N THR A 129 4.18 8.15 4.49
CA THR A 129 3.79 8.79 3.25
C THR A 129 4.75 8.38 2.15
N VAL A 130 4.21 7.87 1.03
CA VAL A 130 4.99 7.57 -0.18
C VAL A 130 4.61 8.57 -1.26
N GLY A 131 5.54 9.45 -1.61
CA GLY A 131 5.31 10.57 -2.52
C GLY A 131 5.07 10.18 -3.96
N LYS A 132 4.44 11.09 -4.69
CA LYS A 132 3.98 10.92 -6.07
C LYS A 132 5.01 10.26 -6.99
N GLY A 133 4.57 9.27 -7.77
CA GLY A 133 5.39 8.62 -8.80
C GLY A 133 6.54 7.77 -8.27
N THR A 134 6.63 7.56 -6.96
CA THR A 134 7.64 6.70 -6.34
C THR A 134 7.32 5.23 -6.59
N SER A 135 8.37 4.42 -6.78
CA SER A 135 8.28 2.97 -6.98
C SER A 135 8.90 2.22 -5.79
N VAL A 136 8.10 1.34 -5.18
CA VAL A 136 8.50 0.38 -4.14
C VAL A 136 8.05 -1.00 -4.60
N SER A 137 8.87 -1.67 -5.40
CA SER A 137 8.37 -2.75 -6.25
C SER A 137 8.44 -4.15 -5.64
N HIS A 138 9.38 -4.44 -4.72
CA HIS A 138 9.63 -5.82 -4.31
C HIS A 138 10.15 -5.96 -2.88
N LEU A 139 9.54 -6.87 -2.08
CA LEU A 139 10.07 -7.39 -0.83
C LEU A 139 10.59 -6.30 0.13
N THR A 140 9.85 -5.23 0.30
CA THR A 140 10.32 -4.01 0.98
C THR A 140 9.41 -3.67 2.17
N TYR A 141 10.03 -3.24 3.27
CA TYR A 141 9.31 -2.66 4.40
C TYR A 141 9.57 -1.16 4.50
N VAL A 142 8.52 -0.36 4.38
CA VAL A 142 8.55 1.10 4.60
C VAL A 142 7.68 1.42 5.81
N GLY A 143 8.30 1.60 6.96
CA GLY A 143 7.62 1.92 8.21
C GLY A 143 8.11 3.23 8.81
N ASP A 144 7.17 4.02 9.35
CA ASP A 144 7.42 5.29 10.03
C ASP A 144 8.36 6.20 9.18
N SER A 145 7.97 6.46 7.91
CA SER A 145 8.83 7.16 6.94
C SER A 145 8.07 8.20 6.13
N ASP A 146 8.74 9.31 5.82
CA ASP A 146 8.28 10.32 4.88
C ASP A 146 9.14 10.23 3.61
N VAL A 147 8.56 9.69 2.54
CA VAL A 147 9.23 9.45 1.26
C VAL A 147 8.78 10.50 0.26
N GLY A 148 9.73 11.16 -0.37
CA GLY A 148 9.53 12.12 -1.44
C GLY A 148 8.99 11.50 -2.71
N LYS A 149 8.89 12.31 -3.75
CA LYS A 149 8.35 11.93 -5.06
C LYS A 149 9.43 11.38 -5.99
N TYR A 150 9.00 10.52 -6.91
CA TYR A 150 9.85 9.93 -7.95
C TYR A 150 11.06 9.18 -7.43
N CYS A 151 10.98 8.65 -6.21
CA CYS A 151 12.01 7.79 -5.64
C CYS A 151 11.91 6.37 -6.21
N ASN A 152 13.02 5.64 -6.14
CA ASN A 152 13.03 4.22 -6.48
C ASN A 152 13.65 3.42 -5.34
N PHE A 153 12.89 2.44 -4.84
CA PHE A 153 13.35 1.49 -3.83
C PHE A 153 13.73 0.17 -4.48
N GLY A 154 14.96 -0.25 -4.30
CA GLY A 154 15.43 -1.56 -4.71
C GLY A 154 14.80 -2.67 -3.86
N CYS A 155 14.85 -3.89 -4.38
CA CYS A 155 14.34 -5.07 -3.69
C CYS A 155 15.00 -5.27 -2.32
N GLY A 156 14.22 -5.61 -1.30
CA GLY A 156 14.72 -5.95 0.03
C GLY A 156 15.14 -4.76 0.90
N VAL A 157 14.73 -3.55 0.57
CA VAL A 157 14.97 -2.36 1.42
C VAL A 157 14.16 -2.45 2.69
N VAL A 158 14.77 -2.09 3.81
CA VAL A 158 14.12 -2.04 5.13
C VAL A 158 14.37 -0.68 5.80
N THR A 159 13.30 0.00 6.18
CA THR A 159 13.39 1.10 7.12
C THR A 159 13.40 0.53 8.54
N VAL A 160 14.57 0.51 9.18
CA VAL A 160 14.75 -0.03 10.53
C VAL A 160 14.29 1.04 11.54
N ASN A 161 12.99 1.03 11.83
CA ASN A 161 12.29 2.09 12.55
C ASN A 161 12.17 1.87 14.06
N TYR A 162 12.64 0.75 14.59
CA TYR A 162 12.51 0.39 16.01
C TYR A 162 13.86 0.03 16.62
N ASP A 163 14.24 0.71 17.71
CA ASP A 163 15.52 0.53 18.41
C ASP A 163 15.45 -0.43 19.62
N GLY A 164 14.30 -1.05 19.84
CA GLY A 164 14.04 -1.90 21.00
C GLY A 164 13.27 -1.18 22.12
N ALA A 165 13.16 0.15 22.10
CA ALA A 165 12.44 0.95 23.07
C ALA A 165 11.42 1.90 22.41
N ALA A 166 11.80 2.58 21.33
CA ALA A 166 10.99 3.57 20.64
C ALA A 166 11.03 3.38 19.10
N LYS A 167 10.07 4.00 18.43
CA LYS A 167 10.04 4.10 16.97
C LYS A 167 10.53 5.47 16.53
N HIS A 168 11.32 5.48 15.46
CA HIS A 168 11.89 6.66 14.86
C HIS A 168 11.51 6.75 13.39
N ARG A 169 11.42 7.96 12.84
CA ARG A 169 11.09 8.19 11.44
C ARG A 169 12.33 8.36 10.59
N ASN A 170 12.25 7.89 9.34
CA ASN A 170 13.19 8.25 8.29
C ASN A 170 12.56 9.30 7.38
N THR A 171 13.40 10.14 6.78
CA THR A 171 13.01 11.08 5.73
C THR A 171 13.81 10.77 4.47
N ILE A 172 13.13 10.55 3.36
CA ILE A 172 13.74 10.30 2.06
C ILE A 172 13.29 11.43 1.11
N GLY A 173 14.24 12.19 0.58
CA GLY A 173 13.99 13.30 -0.32
C GLY A 173 13.50 12.87 -1.70
N ASP A 174 13.22 13.86 -2.55
CA ASP A 174 12.75 13.63 -3.91
C ASP A 174 13.83 12.98 -4.78
N TYR A 175 13.43 12.14 -5.74
CA TYR A 175 14.31 11.49 -6.71
C TYR A 175 15.42 10.61 -6.11
N ALA A 176 15.31 10.24 -4.85
CA ALA A 176 16.29 9.37 -4.20
C ALA A 176 16.24 7.95 -4.78
N PHE A 177 17.40 7.32 -4.91
CA PHE A 177 17.54 5.92 -5.32
C PHE A 177 18.08 5.08 -4.16
N ILE A 178 17.24 4.25 -3.59
CA ILE A 178 17.60 3.36 -2.49
C ILE A 178 17.98 2.00 -3.08
N GLY A 179 19.25 1.64 -3.00
CA GLY A 179 19.78 0.40 -3.57
C GLY A 179 19.20 -0.84 -2.92
N CYS A 180 19.20 -1.97 -3.63
CA CYS A 180 18.68 -3.24 -3.12
C CYS A 180 19.33 -3.64 -1.78
N ASN A 181 18.53 -4.26 -0.88
CA ASN A 181 18.99 -4.70 0.45
C ASN A 181 19.67 -3.60 1.27
N THR A 182 19.25 -2.34 1.10
CA THR A 182 19.67 -1.25 1.97
C THR A 182 18.84 -1.26 3.24
N ASN A 183 19.50 -1.15 4.39
CA ASN A 183 18.87 -0.88 5.68
C ASN A 183 19.04 0.60 6.03
N LEU A 184 17.94 1.33 6.22
CA LEU A 184 17.93 2.70 6.71
C LEU A 184 17.65 2.67 8.21
N VAL A 185 18.67 2.85 9.05
CA VAL A 185 18.52 2.77 10.52
C VAL A 185 18.05 4.11 11.06
N ALA A 186 16.76 4.18 11.39
CA ALA A 186 16.12 5.42 11.82
C ALA A 186 16.66 5.93 13.19
N PRO A 187 16.75 7.26 13.38
CA PRO A 187 16.37 8.29 12.41
C PRO A 187 17.48 8.58 11.40
N VAL A 188 17.19 8.58 10.12
CA VAL A 188 18.11 8.93 9.04
C VAL A 188 17.39 9.77 7.99
N SER A 189 18.07 10.80 7.48
CA SER A 189 17.61 11.59 6.32
C SER A 189 18.45 11.25 5.09
N VAL A 190 17.77 10.89 3.99
CA VAL A 190 18.39 10.73 2.67
C VAL A 190 17.96 11.93 1.81
N GLY A 191 18.91 12.75 1.37
CA GLY A 191 18.63 13.98 0.63
C GLY A 191 18.10 13.74 -0.79
N ASP A 192 17.63 14.82 -1.43
CA ASP A 192 17.12 14.81 -2.79
C ASP A 192 18.17 14.29 -3.77
N GLY A 193 17.78 13.45 -4.73
CA GLY A 193 18.69 12.90 -5.73
C GLY A 193 19.80 12.00 -5.19
N ALA A 194 19.80 11.70 -3.89
CA ALA A 194 20.84 10.86 -3.30
C ALA A 194 20.66 9.39 -3.63
N TYR A 195 21.77 8.66 -3.64
CA TYR A 195 21.84 7.23 -3.90
C TYR A 195 22.41 6.48 -2.70
N THR A 196 21.85 5.32 -2.39
CA THR A 196 22.48 4.35 -1.50
C THR A 196 22.93 3.12 -2.29
N ALA A 197 24.17 2.67 -2.08
CA ALA A 197 24.67 1.47 -2.74
C ALA A 197 23.98 0.21 -2.21
N ALA A 198 23.70 -0.73 -3.09
CA ALA A 198 23.09 -2.01 -2.72
C ALA A 198 23.86 -2.70 -1.57
N GLY A 199 23.12 -3.29 -0.61
CA GLY A 199 23.68 -3.97 0.56
C GLY A 199 24.26 -3.06 1.63
N SER A 200 23.95 -1.76 1.60
CA SER A 200 24.42 -0.80 2.59
C SER A 200 23.54 -0.79 3.84
N THR A 201 24.16 -0.55 5.00
CA THR A 201 23.45 -0.20 6.24
C THR A 201 23.75 1.26 6.57
N ILE A 202 22.78 2.12 6.37
CA ILE A 202 22.92 3.59 6.51
C ILE A 202 22.50 3.98 7.92
N THR A 203 23.42 4.60 8.65
CA THR A 203 23.24 5.03 10.05
C THR A 203 23.40 6.54 10.26
N ASP A 204 23.87 7.24 9.23
CA ASP A 204 24.07 8.68 9.22
C ASP A 204 23.33 9.30 8.04
N ASP A 205 23.03 10.59 8.14
CA ASP A 205 22.35 11.34 7.09
C ASP A 205 23.15 11.34 5.77
N VAL A 206 22.45 11.17 4.66
CA VAL A 206 23.02 11.17 3.32
C VAL A 206 22.68 12.50 2.64
N PRO A 207 23.67 13.35 2.33
CA PRO A 207 23.43 14.63 1.66
C PRO A 207 22.78 14.46 0.28
N ALA A 208 22.11 15.50 -0.20
CA ALA A 208 21.55 15.52 -1.54
C ALA A 208 22.62 15.26 -2.60
N ASP A 209 22.21 14.68 -3.74
CA ASP A 209 23.05 14.40 -4.91
C ASP A 209 24.33 13.61 -4.61
N SER A 210 24.33 12.81 -3.55
CA SER A 210 25.50 12.03 -3.12
C SER A 210 25.25 10.52 -3.20
N LEU A 211 26.33 9.73 -3.19
CA LEU A 211 26.30 8.28 -3.13
C LEU A 211 26.84 7.81 -1.77
N ALA A 212 25.98 7.21 -0.96
CA ALA A 212 26.37 6.56 0.29
C ALA A 212 26.68 5.07 0.06
N ILE A 213 27.86 4.62 0.52
CA ILE A 213 28.29 3.23 0.47
C ILE A 213 28.69 2.79 1.88
N ALA A 214 27.89 1.93 2.49
CA ALA A 214 28.09 1.45 3.86
C ALA A 214 28.08 -0.10 3.89
N ARG A 215 29.07 -0.71 3.19
CA ARG A 215 29.30 -2.15 3.09
C ARG A 215 30.78 -2.45 2.85
N SER A 216 31.19 -3.67 3.14
CA SER A 216 32.55 -4.13 2.88
C SER A 216 32.89 -4.14 1.37
N SER A 217 34.13 -3.83 1.05
CA SER A 217 34.66 -4.01 -0.30
C SER A 217 34.80 -5.49 -0.64
N GLN A 218 34.50 -5.85 -1.88
CA GLN A 218 34.71 -7.22 -2.37
C GLN A 218 36.18 -7.58 -2.38
N THR A 219 36.53 -8.74 -1.86
CA THR A 219 37.88 -9.33 -1.95
C THR A 219 37.80 -10.66 -2.69
N ILE A 220 38.65 -10.83 -3.69
CA ILE A 220 38.80 -12.08 -4.42
C ILE A 220 40.11 -12.73 -3.97
N LYS A 221 40.04 -14.02 -3.54
CA LYS A 221 41.19 -14.84 -3.24
C LYS A 221 41.25 -15.98 -4.26
N ILE A 222 42.37 -16.18 -4.89
CA ILE A 222 42.64 -17.25 -5.86
C ILE A 222 43.39 -18.34 -5.13
#